data_7c16b8c09a5962f42530118d4984091d
#
_entry.id   7c16b8c09a5962f42530118d4984091d
#
_cell.length_a   1.000
_cell.length_b   1.000
_cell.length_c   1.000
_cell.angle_alpha   90.00
_cell.angle_beta   90.00
_cell.angle_gamma   90.00
#
_symmetry.space_group_name_H-M   'P 1'
#
loop_
_entity.id
_entity.type
_entity.pdbx_description
1 polymer ?
#
loop_
_entity_poly.entity_id
_entity_poly.type
_entity_poly.pdbx_seq_one_letter_code
_entity_poly.pdbx_strand_id
1 'polypeptide(L)'
;MRIAVFGLGYVGCVTGACLAQMGHDVCGVDISQTSVRMINEGRAPLGERGIARLVSQVVQAGKFRASLRAAEAMDDAEVSLVCVGTPSKRNGEANLDYVFRAAQEIGVALRFRQSPHTVAVRSTVPPGTMEQLVIPLLERSARKKAGAGFHVCFHPEFLREGSSIEDFFHPTRIVIGVNRADGAKRFAQLWRPIKAPLFVTSLRVAEMLKYADNAFHALKVAFANELGAISKTLGIDSREVMRIFVEDRKLNISPLYLKPGFAFGGPCLPKDLRALSRMGKASGLEIPLLESILRSNHSHLNRACELVLATGKRRVGVLGLVFKSDTDDLRESPSCQLVKALVECGRKVKVYDPQVDLQRLIGANRAYVESVLPELPRLLVGSLDDALALSEVIVIAGNHPEFTGVAQKLKKHQTVIDLVGLLDPLPTLRDRIEGLCW
;
A
#
# COMPACT_ATOMS: atom_id res chain seq x y z
N MET A 1 18.72 -17.57 11.59
CA MET A 1 19.57 -16.36 11.46
C MET A 1 19.03 -15.30 12.40
N ARG A 2 19.89 -14.40 12.87
CA ARG A 2 19.50 -13.21 13.61
C ARG A 2 19.38 -12.02 12.65
N ILE A 3 18.23 -11.35 12.65
CA ILE A 3 17.86 -10.35 11.66
C ILE A 3 17.42 -9.06 12.33
N ALA A 4 17.98 -7.94 11.93
CA ALA A 4 17.55 -6.62 12.31
C ALA A 4 16.61 -6.04 11.21
N VAL A 5 15.43 -5.54 11.59
CA VAL A 5 14.49 -4.92 10.66
C VAL A 5 14.31 -3.45 11.03
N PHE A 6 14.76 -2.55 10.18
CA PHE A 6 14.68 -1.11 10.38
C PHE A 6 13.41 -0.54 9.74
N GLY A 7 12.56 0.06 10.55
CA GLY A 7 11.22 0.50 10.20
C GLY A 7 10.20 -0.61 10.48
N LEU A 8 9.25 -0.34 11.39
CA LEU A 8 8.17 -1.26 11.79
C LEU A 8 6.81 -0.76 11.31
N GLY A 9 6.82 -0.03 10.19
CA GLY A 9 5.63 0.23 9.42
C GLY A 9 5.13 -1.05 8.73
N TYR A 10 4.27 -0.89 7.73
CA TYR A 10 3.61 -2.01 7.06
C TYR A 10 4.59 -3.10 6.60
N VAL A 11 5.54 -2.74 5.73
CA VAL A 11 6.49 -3.69 5.15
C VAL A 11 7.37 -4.35 6.23
N GLY A 12 7.89 -3.54 7.16
CA GLY A 12 8.84 -4.06 8.16
C GLY A 12 8.18 -4.93 9.22
N CYS A 13 6.99 -4.57 9.70
CA CYS A 13 6.26 -5.38 10.67
C CYS A 13 5.85 -6.74 10.07
N VAL A 14 5.27 -6.74 8.87
CA VAL A 14 4.88 -7.99 8.17
C VAL A 14 6.12 -8.84 7.89
N THR A 15 7.17 -8.23 7.29
CA THR A 15 8.41 -8.95 6.98
C THR A 15 9.05 -9.54 8.25
N GLY A 16 9.14 -8.75 9.33
CA GLY A 16 9.71 -9.20 10.60
C GLY A 16 8.95 -10.36 11.23
N ALA A 17 7.62 -10.25 11.26
CA ALA A 17 6.77 -11.30 11.82
C ALA A 17 6.82 -12.60 10.99
N CYS A 18 6.80 -12.50 9.64
CA CYS A 18 6.90 -13.66 8.77
C CYS A 18 8.28 -14.34 8.88
N LEU A 19 9.38 -13.57 8.94
CA LEU A 19 10.72 -14.12 9.15
C LEU A 19 10.84 -14.81 10.53
N ALA A 20 10.23 -14.24 11.57
CA ALA A 20 10.17 -14.84 12.89
C ALA A 20 9.38 -16.16 12.87
N GLN A 21 8.28 -16.24 12.11
CA GLN A 21 7.51 -17.46 11.89
C GLN A 21 8.34 -18.55 11.16
N MET A 22 9.25 -18.14 10.27
CA MET A 22 10.20 -19.05 9.62
C MET A 22 11.32 -19.55 10.57
N GLY A 23 11.28 -19.16 11.85
CA GLY A 23 12.23 -19.60 12.89
C GLY A 23 13.45 -18.69 13.05
N HIS A 24 13.49 -17.54 12.41
CA HIS A 24 14.56 -16.56 12.61
C HIS A 24 14.35 -15.76 13.90
N ASP A 25 15.45 -15.27 14.50
CA ASP A 25 15.39 -14.36 15.64
C ASP A 25 15.42 -12.92 15.11
N VAL A 26 14.30 -12.21 15.22
CA VAL A 26 14.11 -10.91 14.61
C VAL A 26 14.04 -9.80 15.65
N CYS A 27 14.84 -8.75 15.48
CA CYS A 27 14.74 -7.51 16.24
C CYS A 27 14.37 -6.37 15.32
N GLY A 28 13.17 -5.80 15.51
CA GLY A 28 12.72 -4.62 14.82
C GLY A 28 13.29 -3.34 15.44
N VAL A 29 13.59 -2.34 14.62
CA VAL A 29 14.01 -1.00 15.06
C VAL A 29 13.05 0.01 14.50
N ASP A 30 12.49 0.86 15.35
CA ASP A 30 11.64 1.97 14.90
C ASP A 30 11.82 3.18 15.82
N ILE A 31 11.60 4.38 15.27
CA ILE A 31 11.61 5.63 16.02
C ILE A 31 10.31 5.84 16.83
N SER A 32 9.25 5.13 16.49
CA SER A 32 7.94 5.20 17.15
C SER A 32 7.95 4.36 18.43
N GLN A 33 7.96 5.02 19.58
CA GLN A 33 7.81 4.36 20.88
C GLN A 33 6.53 3.52 20.94
N THR A 34 5.45 4.01 20.33
CA THR A 34 4.16 3.30 20.28
C THR A 34 4.28 1.98 19.53
N SER A 35 4.87 1.98 18.34
CA SER A 35 5.06 0.77 17.53
C SER A 35 5.95 -0.25 18.25
N VAL A 36 7.05 0.21 18.84
CA VAL A 36 7.98 -0.66 19.59
C VAL A 36 7.28 -1.29 20.79
N ARG A 37 6.54 -0.50 21.57
CA ARG A 37 5.77 -1.00 22.73
C ARG A 37 4.72 -2.03 22.29
N MET A 38 3.92 -1.70 21.27
CA MET A 38 2.87 -2.59 20.78
C MET A 38 3.43 -3.95 20.37
N ILE A 39 4.52 -3.97 19.59
CA ILE A 39 5.14 -5.24 19.18
C ILE A 39 5.62 -6.02 20.39
N ASN A 40 6.32 -5.41 21.35
CA ASN A 40 6.82 -6.09 22.55
C ASN A 40 5.69 -6.62 23.45
N GLU A 41 4.49 -6.03 23.36
CA GLU A 41 3.27 -6.53 24.01
C GLU A 41 2.54 -7.60 23.17
N GLY A 42 3.11 -8.05 22.06
CA GLY A 42 2.49 -9.03 21.15
C GLY A 42 1.33 -8.46 20.32
N ARG A 43 1.27 -7.14 20.15
CA ARG A 43 0.25 -6.42 19.36
C ARG A 43 0.84 -5.83 18.09
N ALA A 44 0.12 -5.97 16.98
CA ALA A 44 0.54 -5.37 15.71
C ALA A 44 0.24 -3.85 15.70
N PRO A 45 1.18 -2.99 15.23
CA PRO A 45 0.96 -1.55 15.13
C PRO A 45 0.23 -1.12 13.85
N LEU A 46 -0.39 -2.06 13.14
CA LEU A 46 -1.09 -1.84 11.86
C LEU A 46 -2.25 -2.82 11.72
N GLY A 47 -3.23 -2.46 10.88
CA GLY A 47 -4.34 -3.32 10.49
C GLY A 47 -3.96 -4.11 9.22
N GLU A 48 -3.85 -5.41 9.35
CA GLU A 48 -3.64 -6.35 8.25
C GLU A 48 -4.24 -7.70 8.63
N ARG A 49 -4.79 -8.39 7.64
CA ARG A 49 -5.42 -9.69 7.87
C ARG A 49 -4.41 -10.70 8.43
N GLY A 50 -4.70 -11.22 9.62
CA GLY A 50 -3.87 -12.23 10.29
C GLY A 50 -2.63 -11.71 11.02
N ILE A 51 -2.21 -10.44 10.83
CA ILE A 51 -0.98 -9.92 11.41
C ILE A 51 -1.03 -9.86 12.94
N ALA A 52 -2.17 -9.50 13.53
CA ALA A 52 -2.31 -9.43 14.98
C ALA A 52 -2.04 -10.79 15.64
N ARG A 53 -2.60 -11.87 15.05
CA ARG A 53 -2.36 -13.24 15.50
C ARG A 53 -0.89 -13.64 15.31
N LEU A 54 -0.34 -13.34 14.15
CA LEU A 54 1.04 -13.69 13.82
C LEU A 54 2.03 -13.01 14.76
N VAL A 55 1.93 -11.69 14.96
CA VAL A 55 2.80 -10.93 15.88
C VAL A 55 2.70 -11.48 17.30
N SER A 56 1.48 -11.72 17.81
CA SER A 56 1.29 -12.32 19.14
C SER A 56 2.01 -13.66 19.28
N GLN A 57 1.87 -14.55 18.30
CA GLN A 57 2.50 -15.87 18.32
C GLN A 57 4.04 -15.80 18.32
N VAL A 58 4.63 -14.98 17.43
CA VAL A 58 6.09 -14.92 17.30
C VAL A 58 6.75 -14.15 18.44
N VAL A 59 6.06 -13.20 19.06
CA VAL A 59 6.53 -12.50 20.26
C VAL A 59 6.47 -13.43 21.47
N GLN A 60 5.38 -14.17 21.67
CA GLN A 60 5.27 -15.18 22.73
C GLN A 60 6.30 -16.28 22.59
N ALA A 61 6.66 -16.65 21.35
CA ALA A 61 7.72 -17.61 21.07
C ALA A 61 9.14 -17.03 21.27
N GLY A 62 9.27 -15.75 21.64
CA GLY A 62 10.57 -15.06 21.79
C GLY A 62 11.33 -14.83 20.48
N LYS A 63 10.65 -14.96 19.32
CA LYS A 63 11.25 -14.86 17.99
C LYS A 63 11.18 -13.46 17.38
N PHE A 64 10.31 -12.60 17.91
CA PHE A 64 10.21 -11.23 17.47
C PHE A 64 10.18 -10.28 18.67
N ARG A 65 11.04 -9.28 18.64
CA ARG A 65 11.08 -8.17 19.61
C ARG A 65 11.36 -6.86 18.87
N ALA A 66 11.15 -5.74 19.54
CA ALA A 66 11.42 -4.43 18.97
C ALA A 66 12.20 -3.54 19.94
N SER A 67 13.00 -2.62 19.39
CA SER A 67 13.80 -1.66 20.15
C SER A 67 13.79 -0.28 19.47
N LEU A 68 13.99 0.77 20.27
CA LEU A 68 14.23 2.13 19.78
C LEU A 68 15.70 2.34 19.36
N ARG A 69 16.59 1.41 19.75
CA ARG A 69 18.03 1.56 19.57
C ARG A 69 18.57 0.57 18.54
N ALA A 70 19.12 1.11 17.45
CA ALA A 70 19.74 0.31 16.40
C ALA A 70 20.84 -0.63 16.94
N ALA A 71 21.64 -0.17 17.90
CA ALA A 71 22.72 -0.97 18.49
C ALA A 71 22.23 -2.29 19.06
N GLU A 72 21.07 -2.31 19.74
CA GLU A 72 20.50 -3.53 20.33
C GLU A 72 20.06 -4.56 19.28
N ALA A 73 19.60 -4.10 18.14
CA ALA A 73 19.18 -4.97 17.03
C ALA A 73 20.40 -5.46 16.23
N MET A 74 21.44 -4.64 16.17
CA MET A 74 22.65 -4.92 15.40
C MET A 74 23.66 -5.81 16.11
N ASP A 75 23.57 -5.95 17.43
CA ASP A 75 24.59 -6.61 18.25
C ASP A 75 25.00 -7.97 17.68
N ASP A 76 24.04 -8.82 17.41
CA ASP A 76 24.23 -10.15 16.85
C ASP A 76 23.64 -10.38 15.45
N ALA A 77 23.03 -9.38 14.82
CA ALA A 77 22.32 -9.56 13.56
C ALA A 77 23.27 -9.97 12.43
N GLU A 78 22.90 -10.94 11.65
CA GLU A 78 23.63 -11.40 10.46
C GLU A 78 23.16 -10.67 9.20
N VAL A 79 21.91 -10.19 9.23
CA VAL A 79 21.25 -9.46 8.16
C VAL A 79 20.53 -8.26 8.72
N SER A 80 20.62 -7.12 8.05
CA SER A 80 19.78 -5.95 8.29
C SER A 80 18.86 -5.73 7.11
N LEU A 81 17.56 -5.57 7.36
CA LEU A 81 16.55 -5.20 6.37
C LEU A 81 16.10 -3.76 6.63
N VAL A 82 16.30 -2.88 5.66
CA VAL A 82 15.80 -1.50 5.73
C VAL A 82 14.42 -1.44 5.07
N CYS A 83 13.39 -1.29 5.90
CA CYS A 83 11.97 -1.29 5.54
C CYS A 83 11.28 0.03 5.89
N VAL A 84 12.04 1.11 6.00
CA VAL A 84 11.51 2.43 6.36
C VAL A 84 10.69 3.05 5.23
N GLY A 85 9.75 3.92 5.58
CA GLY A 85 8.93 4.63 4.58
C GLY A 85 9.74 5.60 3.73
N THR A 86 9.30 5.80 2.48
CA THR A 86 9.84 6.79 1.54
C THR A 86 8.72 7.69 1.02
N PRO A 87 8.15 8.57 1.88
CA PRO A 87 7.02 9.41 1.47
C PRO A 87 7.40 10.39 0.36
N SER A 88 6.41 10.83 -0.42
CA SER A 88 6.66 11.85 -1.44
C SER A 88 6.92 13.21 -0.82
N LYS A 89 7.92 13.91 -1.32
CA LYS A 89 8.11 15.36 -1.12
C LYS A 89 7.06 16.14 -1.92
N ARG A 90 6.94 17.45 -1.66
CA ARG A 90 6.02 18.34 -2.41
C ARG A 90 6.29 18.39 -3.92
N ASN A 91 7.53 18.18 -4.35
CA ASN A 91 7.93 18.17 -5.75
C ASN A 91 7.76 16.78 -6.44
N GLY A 92 7.20 15.78 -5.75
CA GLY A 92 7.00 14.42 -6.23
C GLY A 92 8.19 13.48 -6.07
N GLU A 93 9.34 13.96 -5.59
CA GLU A 93 10.48 13.10 -5.29
C GLU A 93 10.23 12.23 -4.06
N ALA A 94 10.85 11.05 -4.01
CA ALA A 94 10.86 10.24 -2.80
C ALA A 94 11.74 10.92 -1.73
N ASN A 95 11.23 11.02 -0.49
CA ASN A 95 12.04 11.43 0.65
C ASN A 95 12.82 10.21 1.17
N LEU A 96 14.13 10.26 1.07
CA LEU A 96 15.04 9.18 1.45
C LEU A 96 15.68 9.38 2.84
N ASP A 97 15.31 10.40 3.60
CA ASP A 97 15.93 10.75 4.88
C ASP A 97 15.92 9.59 5.88
N TYR A 98 14.79 8.83 5.93
CA TYR A 98 14.71 7.65 6.80
C TYR A 98 15.63 6.53 6.34
N VAL A 99 15.79 6.33 5.02
CA VAL A 99 16.72 5.34 4.46
C VAL A 99 18.15 5.70 4.81
N PHE A 100 18.51 6.98 4.68
CA PHE A 100 19.87 7.47 5.02
C PHE A 100 20.14 7.37 6.51
N ARG A 101 19.18 7.70 7.37
CA ARG A 101 19.33 7.54 8.81
C ARG A 101 19.54 6.07 9.18
N ALA A 102 18.71 5.16 8.67
CA ALA A 102 18.87 3.73 8.93
C ALA A 102 20.23 3.21 8.41
N ALA A 103 20.63 3.61 7.20
CA ALA A 103 21.93 3.24 6.64
C ALA A 103 23.10 3.78 7.50
N GLN A 104 23.01 4.99 8.01
CA GLN A 104 24.01 5.58 8.88
C GLN A 104 24.12 4.83 10.21
N GLU A 105 22.99 4.53 10.87
CA GLU A 105 22.95 3.78 12.13
C GLU A 105 23.52 2.36 11.95
N ILE A 106 23.13 1.67 10.88
CA ILE A 106 23.68 0.36 10.51
C ILE A 106 25.20 0.48 10.29
N GLY A 107 25.65 1.46 9.51
CA GLY A 107 27.05 1.68 9.21
C GLY A 107 27.88 1.90 10.49
N VAL A 108 27.39 2.71 11.45
CA VAL A 108 28.07 2.91 12.75
C VAL A 108 28.19 1.60 13.52
N ALA A 109 27.14 0.79 13.56
CA ALA A 109 27.17 -0.50 14.23
C ALA A 109 28.17 -1.49 13.55
N LEU A 110 28.24 -1.47 12.22
CA LEU A 110 29.16 -2.30 11.45
C LEU A 110 30.64 -1.95 11.68
N ARG A 111 30.97 -0.75 12.17
CA ARG A 111 32.34 -0.32 12.41
C ARG A 111 33.10 -1.28 13.32
N PHE A 112 32.46 -1.72 14.39
CA PHE A 112 33.07 -2.55 15.43
C PHE A 112 32.85 -4.05 15.22
N ARG A 113 32.09 -4.42 14.21
CA ARG A 113 31.74 -5.81 13.93
C ARG A 113 32.81 -6.52 13.11
N GLN A 114 33.18 -7.74 13.51
CA GLN A 114 34.15 -8.59 12.78
C GLN A 114 33.46 -9.68 11.94
N SER A 115 32.24 -10.08 12.30
CA SER A 115 31.51 -11.13 11.58
C SER A 115 30.90 -10.60 10.28
N PRO A 116 30.80 -11.44 9.23
CA PRO A 116 30.14 -11.06 7.98
C PRO A 116 28.71 -10.61 8.20
N HIS A 117 28.29 -9.52 7.53
CA HIS A 117 26.97 -8.94 7.62
C HIS A 117 26.42 -8.56 6.25
N THR A 118 25.12 -8.70 6.06
CA THR A 118 24.45 -8.24 4.82
C THR A 118 23.44 -7.16 5.14
N VAL A 119 23.55 -6.03 4.47
CA VAL A 119 22.55 -4.94 4.52
C VAL A 119 21.68 -5.05 3.27
N ALA A 120 20.39 -5.29 3.45
CA ALA A 120 19.43 -5.34 2.37
C ALA A 120 18.44 -4.18 2.50
N VAL A 121 18.36 -3.33 1.49
CA VAL A 121 17.33 -2.28 1.42
C VAL A 121 16.11 -2.86 0.73
N ARG A 122 14.96 -2.73 1.40
CA ARG A 122 13.66 -3.20 0.95
C ARG A 122 12.69 -2.02 0.71
N SER A 123 13.02 -0.85 1.24
CA SER A 123 12.30 0.40 0.96
C SER A 123 12.35 0.73 -0.53
N THR A 124 11.25 1.21 -1.09
CA THR A 124 11.20 1.65 -2.49
C THR A 124 12.04 2.91 -2.68
N VAL A 125 13.09 2.81 -3.45
CA VAL A 125 14.01 3.92 -3.76
C VAL A 125 14.23 4.08 -5.26
N PRO A 126 14.49 5.31 -5.76
CA PRO A 126 14.80 5.54 -7.18
C PRO A 126 16.03 4.76 -7.65
N PRO A 127 16.06 4.32 -8.92
CA PRO A 127 17.22 3.65 -9.51
C PRO A 127 18.50 4.48 -9.38
N GLY A 128 19.57 3.80 -8.93
CA GLY A 128 20.86 4.41 -8.65
C GLY A 128 21.05 4.86 -7.20
N THR A 129 19.99 4.89 -6.38
CA THR A 129 20.07 5.29 -4.96
C THR A 129 21.06 4.43 -4.18
N MET A 130 21.03 3.12 -4.40
CA MET A 130 21.92 2.21 -3.69
C MET A 130 23.38 2.51 -4.00
N GLU A 131 23.72 2.62 -5.27
CA GLU A 131 25.12 2.81 -5.74
C GLU A 131 25.65 4.20 -5.39
N GLN A 132 24.84 5.24 -5.59
CA GLN A 132 25.29 6.62 -5.50
C GLN A 132 25.21 7.20 -4.08
N LEU A 133 24.30 6.69 -3.24
CA LEU A 133 24.00 7.31 -1.95
C LEU A 133 24.13 6.31 -0.79
N VAL A 134 23.45 5.16 -0.81
CA VAL A 134 23.38 4.27 0.34
C VAL A 134 24.71 3.55 0.58
N ILE A 135 25.31 2.96 -0.44
CA ILE A 135 26.59 2.25 -0.30
C ILE A 135 27.70 3.20 0.17
N PRO A 136 27.91 4.38 -0.45
CA PRO A 136 28.90 5.34 0.03
C PRO A 136 28.66 5.80 1.47
N LEU A 137 27.40 5.96 1.88
CA LEU A 137 27.05 6.33 3.25
C LEU A 137 27.39 5.22 4.24
N LEU A 138 27.03 3.98 3.92
CA LEU A 138 27.38 2.78 4.71
C LEU A 138 28.89 2.64 4.87
N GLU A 139 29.64 2.75 3.76
CA GLU A 139 31.11 2.65 3.76
C GLU A 139 31.77 3.73 4.66
N ARG A 140 31.33 4.99 4.54
CA ARG A 140 31.83 6.09 5.38
C ARG A 140 31.50 5.84 6.85
N SER A 141 30.26 5.45 7.17
CA SER A 141 29.82 5.23 8.53
C SER A 141 30.47 4.00 9.17
N ALA A 142 30.64 2.94 8.41
CA ALA A 142 31.28 1.68 8.86
C ALA A 142 32.80 1.78 8.90
N ARG A 143 33.41 2.72 8.16
CA ARG A 143 34.87 2.77 7.89
C ARG A 143 35.40 1.46 7.27
N LYS A 144 34.56 0.82 6.42
CA LYS A 144 34.82 -0.43 5.73
C LYS A 144 34.26 -0.38 4.31
N LYS A 145 34.77 -1.21 3.43
CA LYS A 145 34.30 -1.31 2.04
C LYS A 145 33.23 -2.39 1.88
N ALA A 146 32.21 -2.10 1.11
CA ALA A 146 31.22 -3.07 0.67
C ALA A 146 31.89 -4.16 -0.18
N GLY A 147 31.58 -5.42 0.10
CA GLY A 147 32.22 -6.59 -0.48
C GLY A 147 33.42 -7.14 0.31
N ALA A 148 34.07 -6.32 1.13
CA ALA A 148 35.17 -6.76 2.00
C ALA A 148 34.77 -6.80 3.48
N GLY A 149 34.06 -5.79 3.96
CA GLY A 149 33.64 -5.70 5.37
C GLY A 149 32.18 -6.08 5.62
N PHE A 150 31.33 -5.93 4.62
CA PHE A 150 29.92 -6.26 4.65
C PHE A 150 29.39 -6.36 3.19
N HIS A 151 28.26 -7.04 3.02
CA HIS A 151 27.58 -7.11 1.72
C HIS A 151 26.39 -6.17 1.71
N VAL A 152 26.04 -5.69 0.50
CA VAL A 152 24.86 -4.84 0.29
C VAL A 152 24.02 -5.40 -0.83
N CYS A 153 22.73 -5.47 -0.64
CA CYS A 153 21.77 -5.83 -1.67
C CYS A 153 20.52 -4.95 -1.61
N PHE A 154 19.80 -4.90 -2.72
CA PHE A 154 18.47 -4.34 -2.82
C PHE A 154 17.48 -5.48 -3.00
N HIS A 155 16.44 -5.52 -2.16
CA HIS A 155 15.45 -6.59 -2.19
C HIS A 155 14.05 -5.99 -2.20
N PRO A 156 13.53 -5.65 -3.40
CA PRO A 156 12.20 -5.06 -3.52
C PRO A 156 11.13 -5.97 -2.92
N GLU A 157 10.14 -5.38 -2.34
CA GLU A 157 8.96 -6.07 -1.85
C GLU A 157 7.80 -5.94 -2.86
N PHE A 158 6.93 -6.95 -2.89
CA PHE A 158 5.75 -7.01 -3.74
C PHE A 158 4.49 -7.35 -2.91
N LEU A 159 4.52 -6.98 -1.62
CA LEU A 159 3.43 -7.22 -0.68
C LEU A 159 2.24 -6.33 -1.03
N ARG A 160 1.05 -6.91 -0.98
CA ARG A 160 -0.21 -6.17 -1.16
C ARG A 160 -0.91 -6.08 0.19
N GLU A 161 -1.32 -4.88 0.55
CA GLU A 161 -2.14 -4.67 1.76
C GLU A 161 -3.43 -5.49 1.67
N GLY A 162 -3.80 -6.15 2.77
CA GLY A 162 -4.91 -7.11 2.84
C GLY A 162 -4.54 -8.56 2.49
N SER A 163 -3.35 -8.82 1.92
CA SER A 163 -2.86 -10.17 1.59
C SER A 163 -1.35 -10.33 1.79
N SER A 164 -0.72 -9.45 2.55
CA SER A 164 0.74 -9.34 2.62
C SER A 164 1.43 -10.57 3.23
N ILE A 165 0.79 -11.25 4.18
CA ILE A 165 1.32 -12.49 4.76
C ILE A 165 1.32 -13.60 3.70
N GLU A 166 0.25 -13.74 2.94
CA GLU A 166 0.14 -14.70 1.84
C GLU A 166 1.17 -14.37 0.75
N ASP A 167 1.26 -13.09 0.33
CA ASP A 167 2.23 -12.65 -0.65
C ASP A 167 3.69 -12.86 -0.19
N PHE A 168 3.94 -12.82 1.12
CA PHE A 168 5.27 -13.10 1.67
C PHE A 168 5.65 -14.58 1.52
N PHE A 169 4.72 -15.49 1.85
CA PHE A 169 4.99 -16.93 1.80
C PHE A 169 4.84 -17.54 0.42
N HIS A 170 4.02 -16.93 -0.45
CA HIS A 170 3.73 -17.37 -1.82
C HIS A 170 3.96 -16.27 -2.86
N PRO A 171 5.17 -15.66 -2.89
CA PRO A 171 5.46 -14.61 -3.86
C PRO A 171 5.56 -15.20 -5.27
N THR A 172 5.18 -14.42 -6.27
CA THR A 172 5.36 -14.82 -7.68
C THR A 172 6.83 -14.92 -8.08
N ARG A 173 7.70 -14.18 -7.42
CA ARG A 173 9.15 -14.16 -7.60
C ARG A 173 9.86 -13.51 -6.41
N ILE A 174 11.13 -13.86 -6.26
CA ILE A 174 12.06 -13.21 -5.33
C ILE A 174 13.13 -12.51 -6.16
N VAL A 175 13.42 -11.24 -5.87
CA VAL A 175 14.43 -10.45 -6.61
C VAL A 175 15.48 -9.93 -5.64
N ILE A 176 16.75 -10.14 -5.99
CA ILE A 176 17.90 -9.64 -5.23
C ILE A 176 18.80 -8.85 -6.18
N GLY A 177 18.83 -7.54 -6.03
CA GLY A 177 19.78 -6.66 -6.70
C GLY A 177 21.09 -6.64 -5.92
N VAL A 178 22.22 -6.80 -6.63
CA VAL A 178 23.58 -6.78 -6.05
C VAL A 178 24.52 -5.98 -6.92
N ASN A 179 25.56 -5.45 -6.30
CA ASN A 179 26.72 -4.88 -7.03
C ASN A 179 27.82 -5.93 -7.29
N ARG A 180 27.79 -7.05 -6.54
CA ARG A 180 28.73 -8.17 -6.67
C ARG A 180 27.98 -9.49 -6.43
N ALA A 181 28.28 -10.49 -7.24
CA ALA A 181 27.58 -11.78 -7.21
C ALA A 181 27.70 -12.54 -5.88
N ASP A 182 28.80 -12.35 -5.15
CA ASP A 182 29.04 -12.94 -3.84
C ASP A 182 28.10 -12.39 -2.75
N GLY A 183 27.67 -11.14 -2.86
CA GLY A 183 26.74 -10.50 -1.94
C GLY A 183 25.35 -11.14 -1.88
N ALA A 184 24.91 -11.80 -2.96
CA ALA A 184 23.61 -12.46 -3.00
C ALA A 184 23.56 -13.76 -2.21
N LYS A 185 24.67 -14.52 -2.13
CA LYS A 185 24.66 -15.91 -1.64
C LYS A 185 24.09 -16.09 -0.25
N ARG A 186 24.53 -15.27 0.72
CA ARG A 186 24.07 -15.36 2.11
C ARG A 186 22.63 -14.88 2.26
N PHE A 187 22.30 -13.79 1.59
CA PHE A 187 20.95 -13.23 1.63
C PHE A 187 19.93 -14.16 0.94
N ALA A 188 20.31 -14.82 -0.15
CA ALA A 188 19.47 -15.79 -0.84
C ALA A 188 19.11 -17.01 0.05
N GLN A 189 20.01 -17.38 0.99
CA GLN A 189 19.71 -18.47 1.93
C GLN A 189 18.48 -18.19 2.80
N LEU A 190 18.23 -16.93 3.12
CA LEU A 190 17.04 -16.49 3.88
C LEU A 190 15.74 -16.90 3.20
N TRP A 191 15.73 -16.93 1.87
CA TRP A 191 14.56 -17.17 1.05
C TRP A 191 14.42 -18.61 0.54
N ARG A 192 15.38 -19.49 0.86
CA ARG A 192 15.34 -20.91 0.45
C ARG A 192 14.04 -21.66 0.80
N PRO A 193 13.42 -21.43 1.98
CA PRO A 193 12.17 -22.11 2.32
C PRO A 193 10.98 -21.70 1.45
N ILE A 194 11.06 -20.54 0.79
CA ILE A 194 9.98 -20.00 -0.03
C ILE A 194 10.13 -20.53 -1.46
N LYS A 195 9.10 -21.24 -1.93
CA LYS A 195 9.06 -21.83 -3.28
C LYS A 195 8.65 -20.79 -4.31
N ALA A 196 9.60 -20.01 -4.82
CA ALA A 196 9.39 -19.04 -5.89
C ALA A 196 10.66 -18.92 -6.76
N PRO A 197 10.53 -18.52 -8.04
CA PRO A 197 11.67 -18.17 -8.86
C PRO A 197 12.51 -17.05 -8.23
N LEU A 198 13.80 -17.26 -8.13
CA LEU A 198 14.75 -16.30 -7.59
C LEU A 198 15.56 -15.66 -8.72
N PHE A 199 15.52 -14.34 -8.80
CA PHE A 199 16.28 -13.54 -9.75
C PHE A 199 17.36 -12.75 -9.03
N VAL A 200 18.61 -12.97 -9.42
CA VAL A 200 19.75 -12.14 -9.00
C VAL A 200 20.11 -11.22 -10.15
N THR A 201 20.14 -9.91 -9.90
CA THR A 201 20.34 -8.90 -10.94
C THR A 201 21.16 -7.71 -10.41
N SER A 202 21.34 -6.65 -11.21
CA SER A 202 21.98 -5.42 -10.75
C SER A 202 21.07 -4.63 -9.79
N LEU A 203 21.66 -3.78 -8.95
CA LEU A 203 20.92 -2.91 -8.04
C LEU A 203 19.89 -2.07 -8.79
N ARG A 204 20.31 -1.40 -9.87
CA ARG A 204 19.44 -0.50 -10.67
C ARG A 204 18.25 -1.22 -11.30
N VAL A 205 18.45 -2.42 -11.78
CA VAL A 205 17.35 -3.24 -12.36
C VAL A 205 16.35 -3.59 -11.28
N ALA A 206 16.82 -4.02 -10.10
CA ALA A 206 15.93 -4.36 -8.98
C ALA A 206 15.18 -3.14 -8.44
N GLU A 207 15.84 -1.96 -8.33
CA GLU A 207 15.22 -0.69 -7.96
C GLU A 207 14.12 -0.29 -8.96
N MET A 208 14.42 -0.34 -10.28
CA MET A 208 13.47 0.02 -11.34
C MET A 208 12.26 -0.93 -11.37
N LEU A 209 12.48 -2.22 -11.13
CA LEU A 209 11.41 -3.23 -11.22
C LEU A 209 10.25 -2.92 -10.28
N LYS A 210 10.52 -2.43 -9.06
CA LYS A 210 9.46 -2.05 -8.11
C LYS A 210 8.57 -0.92 -8.65
N TYR A 211 9.17 0.09 -9.26
CA TYR A 211 8.43 1.18 -9.91
C TYR A 211 7.62 0.69 -11.11
N ALA A 212 8.24 -0.17 -11.93
CA ALA A 212 7.56 -0.74 -13.10
C ALA A 212 6.31 -1.52 -12.70
N ASP A 213 6.40 -2.38 -11.67
CA ASP A 213 5.26 -3.14 -11.17
C ASP A 213 4.13 -2.22 -10.69
N ASN A 214 4.45 -1.27 -9.83
CA ASN A 214 3.44 -0.37 -9.27
C ASN A 214 2.80 0.51 -10.35
N ALA A 215 3.60 1.04 -11.28
CA ALA A 215 3.09 1.83 -12.40
C ALA A 215 2.17 1.02 -13.30
N PHE A 216 2.53 -0.25 -13.58
CA PHE A 216 1.71 -1.13 -14.39
C PHE A 216 0.40 -1.54 -13.69
N HIS A 217 0.43 -1.76 -12.38
CA HIS A 217 -0.79 -1.99 -11.61
C HIS A 217 -1.76 -0.80 -11.74
N ALA A 218 -1.24 0.41 -11.54
CA ALA A 218 -2.04 1.63 -11.66
C ALA A 218 -2.57 1.84 -13.09
N LEU A 219 -1.74 1.55 -14.11
CA LEU A 219 -2.15 1.61 -15.51
C LEU A 219 -3.35 0.68 -15.79
N LYS A 220 -3.31 -0.55 -15.28
CA LYS A 220 -4.41 -1.52 -15.49
C LYS A 220 -5.73 -1.01 -14.91
N VAL A 221 -5.70 -0.43 -13.71
CA VAL A 221 -6.91 0.14 -13.08
C VAL A 221 -7.43 1.32 -13.88
N ALA A 222 -6.56 2.26 -14.25
CA ALA A 222 -6.95 3.43 -15.03
C ALA A 222 -7.54 3.05 -16.40
N PHE A 223 -6.92 2.09 -17.08
CA PHE A 223 -7.42 1.54 -18.34
C PHE A 223 -8.83 0.95 -18.20
N ALA A 224 -9.03 0.10 -17.19
CA ALA A 224 -10.34 -0.51 -16.97
C ALA A 224 -11.42 0.53 -16.66
N ASN A 225 -11.08 1.56 -15.88
CA ASN A 225 -12.01 2.64 -15.54
C ASN A 225 -12.35 3.51 -16.73
N GLU A 226 -11.39 3.88 -17.59
CA GLU A 226 -11.66 4.66 -18.80
C GLU A 226 -12.54 3.89 -19.78
N LEU A 227 -12.24 2.60 -19.98
CA LEU A 227 -13.08 1.74 -20.83
C LEU A 227 -14.48 1.56 -20.24
N GLY A 228 -14.58 1.45 -18.93
CA GLY A 228 -15.85 1.41 -18.21
C GLY A 228 -16.70 2.66 -18.44
N ALA A 229 -16.08 3.84 -18.37
CA ALA A 229 -16.76 5.10 -18.62
C ALA A 229 -17.25 5.22 -20.08
N ILE A 230 -16.42 4.81 -21.06
CA ILE A 230 -16.81 4.79 -22.50
C ILE A 230 -17.96 3.80 -22.68
N SER A 231 -17.85 2.60 -22.15
CA SER A 231 -18.91 1.58 -22.26
C SER A 231 -20.25 2.10 -21.74
N LYS A 232 -20.25 2.77 -20.59
CA LYS A 232 -21.44 3.36 -19.99
C LYS A 232 -22.09 4.38 -20.94
N THR A 233 -21.33 5.24 -21.60
CA THR A 233 -21.88 6.24 -22.54
C THR A 233 -22.50 5.59 -23.80
N LEU A 234 -22.04 4.41 -24.15
CA LEU A 234 -22.54 3.62 -25.28
C LEU A 234 -23.67 2.66 -24.89
N GLY A 235 -24.10 2.65 -23.63
CA GLY A 235 -25.12 1.72 -23.14
C GLY A 235 -24.63 0.27 -23.02
N ILE A 236 -23.32 0.05 -22.93
CA ILE A 236 -22.68 -1.26 -22.82
C ILE A 236 -22.36 -1.56 -21.34
N ASP A 237 -22.67 -2.76 -20.86
CA ASP A 237 -22.20 -3.20 -19.53
C ASP A 237 -20.71 -3.50 -19.56
N SER A 238 -19.92 -2.61 -18.97
CA SER A 238 -18.46 -2.74 -18.92
C SER A 238 -17.99 -3.94 -18.06
N ARG A 239 -18.81 -4.43 -17.14
CA ARG A 239 -18.48 -5.63 -16.34
C ARG A 239 -18.48 -6.86 -17.27
N GLU A 240 -19.46 -6.94 -18.20
CA GLU A 240 -19.52 -8.00 -19.19
C GLU A 240 -18.32 -7.92 -20.15
N VAL A 241 -17.99 -6.72 -20.62
CA VAL A 241 -16.81 -6.51 -21.47
C VAL A 241 -15.54 -7.00 -20.75
N MET A 242 -15.33 -6.57 -19.48
CA MET A 242 -14.13 -6.97 -18.73
C MET A 242 -14.13 -8.43 -18.34
N ARG A 243 -15.28 -9.02 -18.06
CA ARG A 243 -15.40 -10.45 -17.80
C ARG A 243 -14.89 -11.29 -18.97
N ILE A 244 -15.23 -10.92 -20.20
CA ILE A 244 -14.76 -11.58 -21.42
C ILE A 244 -13.28 -11.25 -21.67
N PHE A 245 -12.89 -9.98 -21.54
CA PHE A 245 -11.54 -9.49 -21.77
C PHE A 245 -10.48 -10.23 -20.92
N VAL A 246 -10.79 -10.52 -19.65
CA VAL A 246 -9.82 -11.18 -18.74
C VAL A 246 -9.67 -12.69 -18.98
N GLU A 247 -10.53 -13.29 -19.81
CA GLU A 247 -10.37 -14.70 -20.20
C GLU A 247 -9.23 -14.91 -21.20
N ASP A 248 -8.82 -13.87 -21.91
CA ASP A 248 -7.58 -13.91 -22.70
C ASP A 248 -6.37 -13.86 -21.76
N ARG A 249 -5.98 -15.01 -21.26
CA ARG A 249 -4.81 -15.21 -20.40
C ARG A 249 -3.50 -15.31 -21.19
N LYS A 250 -3.56 -15.23 -22.51
CA LYS A 250 -2.38 -15.25 -23.37
C LYS A 250 -1.81 -13.86 -23.62
N LEU A 251 -2.69 -12.86 -23.76
CA LEU A 251 -2.33 -11.48 -24.06
C LEU A 251 -2.63 -10.55 -22.88
N ASN A 252 -3.75 -10.76 -22.20
CA ASN A 252 -4.14 -9.98 -21.04
C ASN A 252 -3.63 -10.67 -19.77
N ILE A 253 -2.84 -10.00 -19.00
CA ILE A 253 -1.90 -10.62 -18.04
C ILE A 253 -2.59 -11.24 -16.83
N SER A 254 -3.58 -10.57 -16.23
CA SER A 254 -4.25 -11.01 -15.01
C SER A 254 -5.59 -10.30 -14.85
N PRO A 255 -6.63 -10.96 -14.33
CA PRO A 255 -7.92 -10.31 -14.05
C PRO A 255 -7.84 -9.29 -12.90
N LEU A 256 -6.83 -9.33 -12.06
CA LEU A 256 -6.63 -8.35 -10.99
C LEU A 256 -6.35 -6.98 -11.59
N TYR A 257 -6.99 -5.95 -11.05
CA TYR A 257 -6.92 -4.56 -11.48
C TYR A 257 -7.52 -4.26 -12.88
N LEU A 258 -8.10 -5.25 -13.57
CA LEU A 258 -8.79 -5.06 -14.85
C LEU A 258 -10.31 -5.13 -14.69
N LYS A 259 -10.82 -4.60 -13.60
CA LYS A 259 -12.27 -4.44 -13.37
C LYS A 259 -12.57 -2.96 -13.29
N PRO A 260 -13.56 -2.45 -14.06
CA PRO A 260 -14.07 -1.12 -13.83
C PRO A 260 -14.58 -0.98 -12.40
N GLY A 261 -14.40 0.19 -11.83
CA GLY A 261 -14.80 0.44 -10.45
C GLY A 261 -14.46 1.87 -10.05
N PHE A 262 -14.17 2.10 -8.78
CA PHE A 262 -13.78 3.41 -8.28
C PHE A 262 -12.31 3.75 -8.61
N ALA A 263 -11.94 5.00 -8.41
CA ALA A 263 -10.56 5.46 -8.58
C ALA A 263 -9.58 4.68 -7.70
N PHE A 264 -8.36 4.47 -8.17
CA PHE A 264 -7.33 3.88 -7.34
C PHE A 264 -6.74 4.88 -6.35
N GLY A 265 -6.23 4.38 -5.24
CA GLY A 265 -5.56 5.17 -4.20
C GLY A 265 -4.55 4.34 -3.43
N GLY A 266 -4.40 4.68 -2.17
CA GLY A 266 -3.47 4.04 -1.26
C GLY A 266 -2.06 4.64 -1.32
N PRO A 267 -1.19 4.25 -0.37
CA PRO A 267 0.11 4.90 -0.17
C PRO A 267 1.13 4.61 -1.27
N CYS A 268 0.88 3.63 -2.16
CA CYS A 268 1.87 3.15 -3.11
C CYS A 268 1.65 3.67 -4.54
N LEU A 269 0.49 3.38 -5.16
CA LEU A 269 0.29 3.63 -6.59
C LEU A 269 0.45 5.12 -6.95
N PRO A 270 -0.21 6.07 -6.28
CA PRO A 270 -0.06 7.49 -6.62
C PRO A 270 1.36 8.01 -6.37
N LYS A 271 1.98 7.58 -5.25
CA LYS A 271 3.33 7.99 -4.88
C LYS A 271 4.36 7.53 -5.91
N ASP A 272 4.35 6.26 -6.29
CA ASP A 272 5.35 5.67 -7.17
C ASP A 272 5.18 6.17 -8.61
N LEU A 273 3.93 6.42 -9.05
CA LEU A 273 3.68 7.10 -10.32
C LEU A 273 4.26 8.52 -10.36
N ARG A 274 4.06 9.30 -9.28
CA ARG A 274 4.67 10.64 -9.19
C ARG A 274 6.19 10.57 -9.26
N ALA A 275 6.79 9.63 -8.53
CA ALA A 275 8.24 9.46 -8.51
C ALA A 275 8.78 9.03 -9.89
N LEU A 276 8.12 8.09 -10.57
CA LEU A 276 8.51 7.63 -11.91
C LEU A 276 8.37 8.75 -12.95
N SER A 277 7.26 9.48 -12.91
CA SER A 277 7.03 10.64 -13.79
C SER A 277 8.12 11.71 -13.57
N ARG A 278 8.51 11.95 -12.31
CA ARG A 278 9.58 12.90 -12.00
C ARG A 278 10.93 12.43 -12.54
N MET A 279 11.24 11.13 -12.42
CA MET A 279 12.47 10.56 -12.98
C MET A 279 12.54 10.72 -14.51
N GLY A 280 11.45 10.42 -15.21
CA GLY A 280 11.38 10.60 -16.67
C GLY A 280 11.64 12.05 -17.09
N LYS A 281 10.95 13.01 -16.44
CA LYS A 281 11.17 14.44 -16.71
C LYS A 281 12.60 14.89 -16.42
N ALA A 282 13.17 14.46 -15.31
CA ALA A 282 14.55 14.80 -14.95
C ALA A 282 15.57 14.23 -15.96
N SER A 283 15.20 13.17 -16.68
CA SER A 283 15.99 12.57 -17.76
C SER A 283 15.69 13.18 -19.15
N GLY A 284 14.87 14.22 -19.23
CA GLY A 284 14.51 14.87 -20.50
C GLY A 284 13.56 14.04 -21.38
N LEU A 285 12.88 13.02 -20.82
CA LEU A 285 11.97 12.15 -21.56
C LEU A 285 10.54 12.70 -21.55
N GLU A 286 9.87 12.61 -22.70
CA GLU A 286 8.40 12.74 -22.77
C GLU A 286 7.76 11.40 -22.43
N ILE A 287 6.88 11.39 -21.42
CA ILE A 287 6.23 10.18 -20.91
C ILE A 287 4.71 10.39 -20.74
N PRO A 288 3.99 10.74 -21.81
CA PRO A 288 2.59 11.20 -21.75
C PRO A 288 1.66 10.16 -21.13
N LEU A 289 1.86 8.88 -21.39
CA LEU A 289 1.07 7.80 -20.80
C LEU A 289 1.17 7.77 -19.27
N LEU A 290 2.39 7.75 -18.73
CA LEU A 290 2.60 7.72 -17.29
C LEU A 290 2.09 9.00 -16.60
N GLU A 291 2.24 10.14 -17.26
CA GLU A 291 1.71 11.42 -16.76
C GLU A 291 0.20 11.48 -16.80
N SER A 292 -0.42 10.82 -17.79
CA SER A 292 -1.87 10.80 -17.93
C SER A 292 -2.57 9.90 -16.91
N ILE A 293 -1.90 8.91 -16.32
CA ILE A 293 -2.53 7.95 -15.41
C ILE A 293 -3.17 8.65 -14.19
N LEU A 294 -2.42 9.52 -13.52
CA LEU A 294 -2.94 10.25 -12.36
C LEU A 294 -4.04 11.25 -12.76
N ARG A 295 -3.93 11.90 -13.93
CA ARG A 295 -4.98 12.78 -14.45
C ARG A 295 -6.24 12.00 -14.77
N SER A 296 -6.10 10.83 -15.41
CA SER A 296 -7.20 9.90 -15.67
C SER A 296 -7.90 9.47 -14.39
N ASN A 297 -7.11 9.06 -13.38
CA ASN A 297 -7.66 8.67 -12.08
C ASN A 297 -8.40 9.81 -11.38
N HIS A 298 -7.87 11.02 -11.42
CA HIS A 298 -8.53 12.21 -10.85
C HIS A 298 -9.81 12.57 -11.61
N SER A 299 -9.80 12.51 -12.94
CA SER A 299 -11.00 12.72 -13.76
C SER A 299 -12.07 11.68 -13.43
N HIS A 300 -11.68 10.44 -13.14
CA HIS A 300 -12.61 9.39 -12.75
C HIS A 300 -13.22 9.63 -11.35
N LEU A 301 -12.44 10.12 -10.39
CA LEU A 301 -12.93 10.58 -9.09
C LEU A 301 -13.95 11.73 -9.24
N ASN A 302 -13.66 12.70 -10.11
CA ASN A 302 -14.56 13.81 -10.38
C ASN A 302 -15.89 13.32 -10.95
N ARG A 303 -15.89 12.37 -11.90
CA ARG A 303 -17.12 11.74 -12.41
C ARG A 303 -17.94 11.09 -11.30
N ALA A 304 -17.31 10.42 -10.35
CA ALA A 304 -18.03 9.87 -9.20
C ALA A 304 -18.71 10.97 -8.37
N CYS A 305 -18.00 12.07 -8.13
CA CYS A 305 -18.56 13.24 -7.44
C CYS A 305 -19.73 13.84 -8.22
N GLU A 306 -19.56 14.08 -9.52
CA GLU A 306 -20.60 14.62 -10.42
C GLU A 306 -21.84 13.73 -10.43
N LEU A 307 -21.68 12.40 -10.46
CA LEU A 307 -22.77 11.43 -10.41
C LEU A 307 -23.60 11.59 -9.15
N VAL A 308 -22.94 11.74 -7.99
CA VAL A 308 -23.62 12.00 -6.71
C VAL A 308 -24.33 13.35 -6.73
N LEU A 309 -23.69 14.40 -7.23
CA LEU A 309 -24.24 15.76 -7.30
C LEU A 309 -25.44 15.85 -8.24
N ALA A 310 -25.44 15.12 -9.35
CA ALA A 310 -26.52 15.06 -10.35
C ALA A 310 -27.85 14.54 -9.76
N THR A 311 -27.81 13.77 -8.67
CA THR A 311 -29.03 13.34 -7.97
C THR A 311 -29.85 14.50 -7.40
N GLY A 312 -29.26 15.69 -7.25
CA GLY A 312 -29.88 16.86 -6.60
C GLY A 312 -30.10 16.71 -5.09
N LYS A 313 -29.84 15.55 -4.53
CA LYS A 313 -30.09 15.24 -3.11
C LYS A 313 -29.03 15.89 -2.21
N ARG A 314 -29.42 16.23 -0.99
CA ARG A 314 -28.53 16.93 -0.06
C ARG A 314 -27.84 16.01 0.95
N ARG A 315 -28.52 14.94 1.38
CA ARG A 315 -28.02 14.01 2.41
C ARG A 315 -27.42 12.78 1.76
N VAL A 316 -26.11 12.62 1.92
CA VAL A 316 -25.33 11.56 1.29
C VAL A 316 -24.71 10.65 2.36
N GLY A 317 -24.96 9.35 2.28
CA GLY A 317 -24.28 8.34 3.05
C GLY A 317 -23.17 7.70 2.24
N VAL A 318 -21.95 7.73 2.71
CA VAL A 318 -20.80 7.06 2.06
C VAL A 318 -20.43 5.83 2.86
N LEU A 319 -20.44 4.67 2.21
CA LEU A 319 -20.12 3.37 2.77
C LEU A 319 -18.76 2.89 2.26
N GLY A 320 -17.79 2.82 3.17
CA GLY A 320 -16.41 2.49 2.86
C GLY A 320 -15.55 3.74 2.67
N LEU A 321 -14.53 3.85 3.49
CA LEU A 321 -13.58 4.96 3.50
C LEU A 321 -12.15 4.49 3.25
N VAL A 322 -11.80 3.26 3.69
CA VAL A 322 -10.49 2.65 3.45
C VAL A 322 -10.25 2.50 1.94
N PHE A 323 -9.00 2.68 1.53
CA PHE A 323 -8.67 2.56 0.10
C PHE A 323 -8.74 1.11 -0.40
N LYS A 324 -8.74 0.13 0.50
CA LYS A 324 -8.81 -1.30 0.20
C LYS A 324 -9.38 -2.08 1.38
N SER A 325 -10.18 -3.11 1.10
CA SER A 325 -10.73 -4.01 2.11
C SER A 325 -9.64 -4.71 2.92
N ASP A 326 -9.98 -5.09 4.15
CA ASP A 326 -9.10 -5.75 5.12
C ASP A 326 -7.90 -4.91 5.59
N THR A 327 -8.00 -3.58 5.50
CA THR A 327 -7.02 -2.62 6.07
C THR A 327 -7.77 -1.51 6.83
N ASP A 328 -7.03 -0.72 7.61
CA ASP A 328 -7.48 0.52 8.23
C ASP A 328 -6.85 1.78 7.56
N ASP A 329 -6.21 1.60 6.40
CA ASP A 329 -5.40 2.63 5.76
C ASP A 329 -6.27 3.58 4.92
N LEU A 330 -6.21 4.86 5.26
CA LEU A 330 -6.94 5.96 4.63
C LEU A 330 -6.05 6.83 3.73
N ARG A 331 -4.74 6.55 3.70
CA ARG A 331 -3.78 7.38 2.97
C ARG A 331 -4.06 7.38 1.47
N GLU A 332 -4.22 8.57 0.92
CA GLU A 332 -4.58 8.79 -0.48
C GLU A 332 -5.83 8.00 -0.92
N SER A 333 -6.74 7.70 0.03
CA SER A 333 -8.01 7.05 -0.28
C SER A 333 -8.86 7.94 -1.20
N PRO A 334 -9.36 7.40 -2.33
CA PRO A 334 -10.27 8.13 -3.19
C PRO A 334 -11.62 8.40 -2.51
N SER A 335 -12.03 7.53 -1.57
CA SER A 335 -13.24 7.75 -0.78
C SER A 335 -13.10 8.95 0.15
N CYS A 336 -11.93 9.16 0.77
CA CYS A 336 -11.66 10.36 1.56
C CYS A 336 -11.73 11.63 0.69
N GLN A 337 -11.17 11.58 -0.52
CA GLN A 337 -11.21 12.70 -1.46
C GLN A 337 -12.63 12.98 -1.96
N LEU A 338 -13.42 11.95 -2.24
CA LEU A 338 -14.84 12.07 -2.60
C LEU A 338 -15.65 12.72 -1.48
N VAL A 339 -15.49 12.23 -0.24
CA VAL A 339 -16.18 12.79 0.94
C VAL A 339 -15.84 14.27 1.09
N LYS A 340 -14.56 14.63 0.99
CA LYS A 340 -14.11 16.03 1.02
C LYS A 340 -14.78 16.87 -0.05
N ALA A 341 -14.75 16.43 -1.31
CA ALA A 341 -15.35 17.15 -2.42
C ALA A 341 -16.88 17.34 -2.23
N LEU A 342 -17.58 16.32 -1.74
CA LEU A 342 -19.02 16.42 -1.46
C LEU A 342 -19.33 17.40 -0.33
N VAL A 343 -18.53 17.45 0.72
CA VAL A 343 -18.65 18.42 1.82
C VAL A 343 -18.39 19.84 1.30
N GLU A 344 -17.34 20.05 0.52
CA GLU A 344 -17.02 21.34 -0.10
C GLU A 344 -18.13 21.80 -1.05
N CYS A 345 -18.83 20.87 -1.73
CA CYS A 345 -20.03 21.16 -2.53
C CYS A 345 -21.32 21.33 -1.69
N GLY A 346 -21.22 21.48 -0.36
CA GLY A 346 -22.34 21.77 0.52
C GLY A 346 -23.27 20.59 0.79
N ARG A 347 -22.85 19.34 0.56
CA ARG A 347 -23.63 18.15 0.90
C ARG A 347 -23.51 17.84 2.40
N LYS A 348 -24.59 17.31 2.99
CA LYS A 348 -24.59 16.78 4.36
C LYS A 348 -24.17 15.31 4.29
N VAL A 349 -22.88 15.06 4.50
CA VAL A 349 -22.30 13.72 4.37
C VAL A 349 -22.32 13.00 5.71
N LYS A 350 -22.66 11.72 5.69
CA LYS A 350 -22.42 10.74 6.75
C LYS A 350 -21.59 9.59 6.19
N VAL A 351 -20.65 9.11 6.99
CA VAL A 351 -19.70 8.09 6.57
C VAL A 351 -19.80 6.89 7.50
N TYR A 352 -19.87 5.71 6.95
CA TYR A 352 -19.75 4.47 7.71
C TYR A 352 -18.72 3.55 7.08
N ASP A 353 -17.77 3.13 7.88
CA ASP A 353 -16.80 2.10 7.55
C ASP A 353 -16.47 1.29 8.81
N PRO A 354 -16.78 -0.02 8.86
CA PRO A 354 -16.54 -0.84 10.03
C PRO A 354 -15.06 -1.08 10.32
N GLN A 355 -14.18 -0.77 9.36
CA GLN A 355 -12.73 -0.93 9.49
C GLN A 355 -12.04 0.35 10.04
N VAL A 356 -12.76 1.47 10.14
CA VAL A 356 -12.22 2.75 10.58
C VAL A 356 -12.53 3.00 12.05
N ASP A 357 -11.50 2.93 12.86
CA ASP A 357 -11.51 3.37 14.26
C ASP A 357 -10.51 4.53 14.43
N LEU A 358 -11.03 5.75 14.60
CA LEU A 358 -10.20 6.96 14.71
C LEU A 358 -9.23 6.92 15.90
N GLN A 359 -9.55 6.16 16.95
CA GLN A 359 -8.68 6.04 18.13
C GLN A 359 -7.46 5.15 17.84
N ARG A 360 -7.57 4.27 16.85
CA ARG A 360 -6.49 3.35 16.42
C ARG A 360 -5.63 3.92 15.31
N LEU A 361 -6.06 4.99 14.65
CA LEU A 361 -5.24 5.63 13.61
C LEU A 361 -3.97 6.22 14.22
N ILE A 362 -2.82 5.86 13.68
CA ILE A 362 -1.50 6.29 14.15
C ILE A 362 -0.61 6.77 12.99
N GLY A 363 0.43 7.53 13.32
CA GLY A 363 1.49 7.89 12.39
C GLY A 363 0.99 8.62 11.13
N ALA A 364 1.49 8.21 9.99
CA ALA A 364 1.19 8.83 8.69
C ALA A 364 -0.29 8.70 8.29
N ASN A 365 -0.98 7.64 8.72
CA ASN A 365 -2.40 7.44 8.43
C ASN A 365 -3.25 8.49 9.14
N ARG A 366 -3.00 8.72 10.43
CA ARG A 366 -3.65 9.77 11.22
C ARG A 366 -3.36 11.16 10.66
N ALA A 367 -2.09 11.48 10.39
CA ALA A 367 -1.69 12.77 9.84
C ALA A 367 -2.36 13.06 8.49
N TYR A 368 -2.54 12.04 7.65
CA TYR A 368 -3.26 12.18 6.39
C TYR A 368 -4.72 12.59 6.62
N VAL A 369 -5.43 11.89 7.50
CA VAL A 369 -6.83 12.19 7.81
C VAL A 369 -6.98 13.61 8.36
N GLU A 370 -6.14 14.00 9.32
CA GLU A 370 -6.16 15.32 9.93
C GLU A 370 -5.90 16.45 8.89
N SER A 371 -5.11 16.17 7.85
CA SER A 371 -4.80 17.16 6.81
C SER A 371 -5.82 17.20 5.67
N VAL A 372 -6.41 16.08 5.28
CA VAL A 372 -7.27 15.95 4.09
C VAL A 372 -8.73 16.04 4.44
N LEU A 373 -9.16 15.47 5.56
CA LEU A 373 -10.55 15.41 6.00
C LEU A 373 -10.66 15.62 7.52
N PRO A 374 -10.29 16.80 8.03
CA PRO A 374 -10.30 17.10 9.47
C PRO A 374 -11.70 16.96 10.10
N GLU A 375 -12.76 17.09 9.32
CA GLU A 375 -14.14 16.94 9.76
C GLU A 375 -14.57 15.48 9.95
N LEU A 376 -13.75 14.49 9.57
CA LEU A 376 -14.11 13.07 9.62
C LEU A 376 -14.75 12.63 10.96
N PRO A 377 -14.26 13.06 12.13
CA PRO A 377 -14.87 12.67 13.41
C PRO A 377 -16.36 13.06 13.56
N ARG A 378 -16.80 14.11 12.84
CA ARG A 378 -18.20 14.57 12.85
C ARG A 378 -19.06 13.90 11.79
N LEU A 379 -18.43 13.34 10.77
CA LEU A 379 -19.07 12.69 9.63
C LEU A 379 -19.33 11.22 9.89
N LEU A 380 -18.45 10.56 10.68
CA LEU A 380 -18.58 9.14 11.01
C LEU A 380 -19.85 8.87 11.84
N VAL A 381 -20.50 7.76 11.51
CA VAL A 381 -21.62 7.20 12.27
C VAL A 381 -21.28 5.81 12.77
N GLY A 382 -21.95 5.38 13.84
CA GLY A 382 -21.62 4.15 14.55
C GLY A 382 -22.12 2.86 13.89
N SER A 383 -23.06 2.96 12.94
CA SER A 383 -23.64 1.78 12.30
C SER A 383 -24.04 2.03 10.85
N LEU A 384 -24.16 0.94 10.09
CA LEU A 384 -24.70 0.96 8.73
C LEU A 384 -26.13 1.54 8.73
N ASP A 385 -26.95 1.14 9.68
CA ASP A 385 -28.34 1.57 9.75
C ASP A 385 -28.46 3.08 10.02
N ASP A 386 -27.55 3.67 10.81
CA ASP A 386 -27.47 5.13 10.98
C ASP A 386 -27.11 5.84 9.68
N ALA A 387 -26.13 5.31 8.95
CA ALA A 387 -25.75 5.87 7.65
C ALA A 387 -26.90 5.83 6.65
N LEU A 388 -27.66 4.73 6.60
CA LEU A 388 -28.82 4.56 5.74
C LEU A 388 -29.97 5.49 6.18
N ALA A 389 -30.29 5.53 7.48
CA ALA A 389 -31.41 6.29 8.01
C ALA A 389 -31.28 7.79 7.74
N LEU A 390 -30.07 8.33 7.76
CA LEU A 390 -29.75 9.75 7.64
C LEU A 390 -29.56 10.24 6.21
N SER A 391 -29.64 9.35 5.21
CA SER A 391 -29.23 9.64 3.85
C SER A 391 -30.36 9.48 2.82
N GLU A 392 -30.28 10.24 1.74
CA GLU A 392 -31.16 10.18 0.56
C GLU A 392 -30.46 9.47 -0.61
N VAL A 393 -29.13 9.61 -0.68
CA VAL A 393 -28.26 8.91 -1.61
C VAL A 393 -27.27 8.09 -0.80
N ILE A 394 -27.14 6.85 -1.14
CA ILE A 394 -26.15 5.92 -0.57
C ILE A 394 -25.06 5.71 -1.61
N VAL A 395 -23.83 6.04 -1.27
CA VAL A 395 -22.65 5.81 -2.10
C VAL A 395 -21.88 4.62 -1.55
N ILE A 396 -21.79 3.54 -2.31
CA ILE A 396 -20.96 2.39 -1.95
C ILE A 396 -19.59 2.59 -2.57
N ALA A 397 -18.63 2.96 -1.74
CA ALA A 397 -17.26 3.27 -2.14
C ALA A 397 -16.23 2.20 -1.67
N GLY A 398 -16.67 1.24 -0.86
CA GLY A 398 -15.86 0.13 -0.37
C GLY A 398 -16.52 -1.23 -0.57
N ASN A 399 -15.69 -2.26 -0.68
CA ASN A 399 -16.13 -3.64 -0.86
C ASN A 399 -16.08 -4.39 0.48
N HIS A 400 -17.00 -4.08 1.39
CA HIS A 400 -17.14 -4.79 2.66
C HIS A 400 -18.37 -5.69 2.64
N PRO A 401 -18.30 -6.93 3.20
CA PRO A 401 -19.43 -7.89 3.18
C PRO A 401 -20.72 -7.31 3.78
N GLU A 402 -20.64 -6.45 4.79
CA GLU A 402 -21.80 -5.81 5.41
C GLU A 402 -22.61 -4.94 4.44
N PHE A 403 -21.99 -4.44 3.37
CA PHE A 403 -22.65 -3.57 2.39
C PHE A 403 -23.44 -4.35 1.34
N THR A 404 -23.25 -5.66 1.23
CA THR A 404 -23.98 -6.50 0.25
C THR A 404 -25.48 -6.50 0.47
N GLY A 405 -25.91 -6.34 1.73
CA GLY A 405 -27.32 -6.29 2.11
C GLY A 405 -28.00 -4.94 1.99
N VAL A 406 -27.29 -3.91 1.51
CA VAL A 406 -27.83 -2.53 1.44
C VAL A 406 -29.08 -2.44 0.57
N ALA A 407 -29.10 -3.18 -0.56
CA ALA A 407 -30.22 -3.17 -1.49
C ALA A 407 -31.58 -3.54 -0.84
N GLN A 408 -31.58 -4.50 0.09
CA GLN A 408 -32.78 -4.95 0.82
C GLN A 408 -33.25 -3.96 1.90
N LYS A 409 -32.34 -3.08 2.36
CA LYS A 409 -32.61 -2.09 3.42
C LYS A 409 -33.06 -0.72 2.88
N LEU A 410 -33.08 -0.53 1.56
CA LEU A 410 -33.39 0.79 0.95
C LEU A 410 -34.85 1.21 1.16
N LYS A 411 -35.04 2.44 1.62
CA LYS A 411 -36.34 3.11 1.63
C LYS A 411 -36.74 3.56 0.20
N LYS A 412 -38.03 3.71 -0.07
CA LYS A 412 -38.57 4.05 -1.41
C LYS A 412 -37.93 5.32 -2.05
N HIS A 413 -37.55 6.30 -1.25
CA HIS A 413 -37.00 7.58 -1.72
C HIS A 413 -35.47 7.57 -1.87
N GLN A 414 -34.81 6.51 -1.47
CA GLN A 414 -33.35 6.40 -1.51
C GLN A 414 -32.88 5.85 -2.84
N THR A 415 -31.75 6.37 -3.32
CA THR A 415 -31.01 5.88 -4.46
C THR A 415 -29.61 5.43 -4.04
N VAL A 416 -29.04 4.50 -4.77
CA VAL A 416 -27.68 4.00 -4.54
C VAL A 416 -26.80 4.34 -5.71
N ILE A 417 -25.59 4.81 -5.41
CA ILE A 417 -24.50 4.92 -6.38
C ILE A 417 -23.45 3.89 -5.94
N ASP A 418 -23.32 2.85 -6.74
CA ASP A 418 -22.36 1.78 -6.49
C ASP A 418 -21.08 2.03 -7.29
N LEU A 419 -20.03 2.50 -6.62
CA LEU A 419 -18.76 2.83 -7.27
C LEU A 419 -17.87 1.61 -7.49
N VAL A 420 -18.17 0.48 -6.82
CA VAL A 420 -17.27 -0.69 -6.78
C VAL A 420 -17.87 -1.94 -7.42
N GLY A 421 -19.13 -1.89 -7.84
CA GLY A 421 -19.84 -3.03 -8.43
C GLY A 421 -20.11 -4.15 -7.41
N LEU A 422 -20.48 -3.75 -6.19
CA LEU A 422 -20.77 -4.69 -5.10
C LEU A 422 -22.17 -5.30 -5.21
N LEU A 423 -23.13 -4.50 -5.69
CA LEU A 423 -24.52 -4.91 -5.73
C LEU A 423 -24.88 -5.51 -7.08
N ASP A 424 -25.45 -6.70 -7.05
CA ASP A 424 -26.22 -7.20 -8.19
C ASP A 424 -27.59 -6.49 -8.21
N PRO A 425 -27.92 -5.73 -9.24
CA PRO A 425 -29.15 -4.98 -9.28
C PRO A 425 -30.33 -5.96 -9.34
N LEU A 426 -31.08 -6.06 -8.24
CA LEU A 426 -32.38 -6.73 -8.24
C LEU A 426 -33.25 -6.08 -9.32
N PRO A 427 -34.02 -6.84 -10.11
CA PRO A 427 -34.86 -6.30 -11.18
C PRO A 427 -35.78 -5.15 -10.73
N THR A 428 -36.25 -5.21 -9.47
CA THR A 428 -37.13 -4.23 -8.84
C THR A 428 -36.41 -2.94 -8.39
N LEU A 429 -35.08 -2.91 -8.42
CA LEU A 429 -34.27 -1.78 -7.95
C LEU A 429 -33.37 -1.19 -9.05
N ARG A 430 -33.49 -1.66 -10.30
CA ARG A 430 -32.65 -1.18 -11.43
C ARG A 430 -32.67 0.34 -11.60
N ASP A 431 -33.83 0.97 -11.45
CA ASP A 431 -33.99 2.40 -11.58
C ASP A 431 -33.46 3.20 -10.37
N ARG A 432 -32.99 2.54 -9.34
CA ARG A 432 -32.55 3.14 -8.07
C ARG A 432 -31.10 2.85 -7.73
N ILE A 433 -30.46 2.00 -8.50
CA ILE A 433 -29.04 1.65 -8.34
C ILE A 433 -28.31 2.06 -9.61
N GLU A 434 -27.40 2.99 -9.47
CA GLU A 434 -26.56 3.46 -10.57
C GLU A 434 -25.08 3.13 -10.27
N GLY A 435 -24.39 2.56 -11.24
CA GLY A 435 -22.96 2.29 -11.17
C GLY A 435 -22.15 3.40 -11.83
N LEU A 436 -20.89 3.55 -11.41
CA LEU A 436 -19.98 4.53 -12.01
C LEU A 436 -19.63 4.17 -13.47
N CYS A 437 -19.54 2.87 -13.76
CA CYS A 437 -19.13 2.34 -15.06
C CYS A 437 -20.13 1.32 -15.67
N TRP A 438 -21.27 1.09 -15.08
CA TRP A 438 -22.30 0.13 -15.55
C TRP A 438 -23.71 0.65 -15.31
#